data_53b8389890e8e35aac8cf9f630b57a8f
#
_entry.id   53b8389890e8e35aac8cf9f630b57a8f
#
_cell.length_a   1.000
_cell.length_b   1.000
_cell.length_c   1.000
_cell.angle_alpha   90.00
_cell.angle_beta   90.00
_cell.angle_gamma   90.00
#
_symmetry.space_group_name_H-M   'P 1'
#
loop_
_entity.id
_entity.type
_entity.pdbx_description
1 polymer ?
#
loop_
_entity_poly.entity_id
_entity_poly.type
_entity_poly.pdbx_seq_one_letter_code
_entity_poly.pdbx_strand_id
1 'polypeptide(L)'
;MDYRPADSRYTTMRYNRCGRSGLKLPAISLGLWRNFGDVDVFENSRAMVLRAFDLGITHFDLANNYGPPPGSAEATFGRILQADLKPYRDELVISSKAGYLMRPGPYGEGGARKYLIGSLDQSLKRMGLDYVDIFYHHRPDPETPLEETMGALDYVVRSGRALYVGVSSYSAEQTQQAARILRALGTPCLIHQPSYNLLDRWIEDGLLEVLAQEEMGCIAFSPLAQGLLTDKYLGGIPEGSWASKQMTEAKLAKVGRLNDLAQARGQTLAQMALAWVLRHPTMTSALIGASRAGQIGDAVGALNNLVFTAEELRTIEALLAG
;
A
#
# COMPACT_ATOMS: atom_id res chain seq x y z
N MET A 1 -27.23 -1.51 14.97
CA MET A 1 -27.34 -2.75 14.13
C MET A 1 -25.93 -3.26 13.98
N ASP A 2 -25.74 -4.53 14.22
CA ASP A 2 -24.44 -5.16 14.00
C ASP A 2 -24.12 -5.13 12.49
N TYR A 3 -22.88 -4.79 12.14
CA TYR A 3 -22.42 -4.78 10.76
C TYR A 3 -22.47 -6.20 10.19
N ARG A 4 -23.00 -6.31 8.96
CA ARG A 4 -22.96 -7.54 8.19
C ARG A 4 -22.35 -7.21 6.82
N PRO A 5 -21.23 -7.85 6.44
CA PRO A 5 -20.61 -7.61 5.15
C PRO A 5 -21.46 -8.15 4.01
N ALA A 6 -21.27 -7.56 2.82
CA ALA A 6 -21.95 -8.02 1.62
C ALA A 6 -21.58 -9.49 1.30
N ASP A 7 -22.58 -10.35 1.08
CA ASP A 7 -22.35 -11.76 0.72
C ASP A 7 -21.60 -11.90 -0.61
N SER A 8 -21.80 -10.93 -1.52
CA SER A 8 -21.16 -10.88 -2.82
C SER A 8 -19.72 -10.34 -2.81
N ARG A 9 -19.15 -9.99 -1.65
CA ARG A 9 -17.83 -9.29 -1.55
C ARG A 9 -16.68 -9.96 -2.29
N TYR A 10 -16.72 -11.26 -2.44
CA TYR A 10 -15.65 -12.03 -3.13
C TYR A 10 -15.92 -12.31 -4.61
N THR A 11 -17.07 -11.89 -5.16
CA THR A 11 -17.46 -12.26 -6.52
C THR A 11 -16.77 -11.41 -7.60
N THR A 12 -16.41 -10.17 -7.29
CA THR A 12 -15.85 -9.20 -8.26
C THR A 12 -14.39 -8.87 -8.00
N MET A 13 -13.90 -9.09 -6.78
CA MET A 13 -12.51 -8.82 -6.43
C MET A 13 -11.59 -9.92 -6.98
N ARG A 14 -10.54 -9.49 -7.66
CA ARG A 14 -9.45 -10.38 -8.07
C ARG A 14 -8.43 -10.49 -6.94
N TYR A 15 -8.00 -11.73 -6.63
CA TYR A 15 -6.97 -12.01 -5.63
C TYR A 15 -5.73 -12.58 -6.31
N ASN A 16 -4.59 -11.90 -6.15
CA ASN A 16 -3.31 -12.28 -6.72
C ASN A 16 -2.43 -12.93 -5.66
N ARG A 17 -1.72 -13.99 -6.05
CA ARG A 17 -0.75 -14.64 -5.18
C ARG A 17 0.40 -13.69 -4.86
N CYS A 18 0.83 -13.62 -3.60
CA CYS A 18 1.93 -12.81 -3.15
C CYS A 18 3.24 -13.60 -3.30
N GLY A 19 3.98 -13.35 -4.36
CA GLY A 19 5.19 -14.11 -4.70
C GLY A 19 4.94 -15.62 -4.72
N ARG A 20 5.87 -16.40 -4.18
CA ARG A 20 5.75 -17.87 -4.06
C ARG A 20 4.99 -18.34 -2.82
N SER A 21 4.46 -17.44 -2.03
CA SER A 21 3.76 -17.81 -0.79
C SER A 21 2.34 -18.35 -1.05
N GLY A 22 1.71 -18.89 0.01
CA GLY A 22 0.29 -19.26 -0.01
C GLY A 22 -0.65 -18.07 0.11
N LEU A 23 -0.15 -16.89 0.53
CA LEU A 23 -0.96 -15.69 0.75
C LEU A 23 -1.44 -15.12 -0.60
N LYS A 24 -2.69 -14.68 -0.61
CA LYS A 24 -3.27 -13.90 -1.71
C LYS A 24 -3.69 -12.54 -1.19
N LEU A 25 -3.39 -11.47 -1.95
CA LEU A 25 -3.89 -10.14 -1.67
C LEU A 25 -4.94 -9.74 -2.72
N PRO A 26 -5.93 -8.91 -2.34
CA PRO A 26 -6.83 -8.31 -3.31
C PRO A 26 -6.03 -7.41 -4.27
N ALA A 27 -6.44 -7.36 -5.52
CA ALA A 27 -5.78 -6.52 -6.52
C ALA A 27 -5.76 -5.03 -6.13
N ILE A 28 -6.75 -4.60 -5.34
CA ILE A 28 -6.82 -3.28 -4.70
C ILE A 28 -6.80 -3.48 -3.20
N SER A 29 -5.87 -2.80 -2.50
CA SER A 29 -5.74 -2.76 -1.03
C SER A 29 -6.03 -1.35 -0.51
N LEU A 30 -6.48 -1.22 0.75
CA LEU A 30 -6.74 0.07 1.37
C LEU A 30 -5.61 0.47 2.33
N GLY A 31 -4.95 1.60 2.02
CA GLY A 31 -3.95 2.22 2.89
C GLY A 31 -4.59 3.27 3.82
N LEU A 32 -4.22 3.23 5.08
CA LEU A 32 -4.78 4.07 6.13
C LEU A 32 -3.82 5.20 6.57
N TRP A 33 -3.03 5.72 5.63
CA TRP A 33 -2.09 6.80 5.94
C TRP A 33 -2.77 8.13 6.26
N ARG A 34 -3.83 8.49 5.52
CA ARG A 34 -4.59 9.75 5.69
C ARG A 34 -6.05 9.45 5.94
N ASN A 35 -6.74 10.37 6.60
CA ASN A 35 -8.17 10.29 6.92
C ASN A 35 -8.53 9.22 7.97
N PHE A 36 -7.54 8.82 8.79
CA PHE A 36 -7.71 7.85 9.88
C PHE A 36 -7.07 8.32 11.20
N GLY A 37 -6.58 9.57 11.24
CA GLY A 37 -6.03 10.17 12.47
C GLY A 37 -7.11 10.62 13.45
N ASP A 38 -6.67 11.09 14.63
CA ASP A 38 -7.60 11.63 15.65
C ASP A 38 -8.26 12.95 15.24
N VAL A 39 -7.73 13.62 14.20
CA VAL A 39 -8.29 14.84 13.62
C VAL A 39 -9.39 14.57 12.59
N ASP A 40 -9.56 13.32 12.22
CA ASP A 40 -10.50 12.88 11.20
C ASP A 40 -11.82 12.41 11.85
N VAL A 41 -12.91 12.50 11.09
CA VAL A 41 -14.23 12.03 11.57
C VAL A 41 -14.27 10.51 11.56
N PHE A 42 -14.39 9.90 12.74
CA PHE A 42 -14.37 8.46 12.93
C PHE A 42 -15.39 7.72 12.06
N GLU A 43 -16.61 8.21 11.93
CA GLU A 43 -17.68 7.61 11.14
C GLU A 43 -17.32 7.54 9.67
N ASN A 44 -16.55 8.52 9.14
CA ASN A 44 -16.06 8.48 7.76
C ASN A 44 -14.97 7.42 7.59
N SER A 45 -14.04 7.33 8.54
CA SER A 45 -13.00 6.28 8.56
C SER A 45 -13.64 4.89 8.63
N ARG A 46 -14.64 4.73 9.50
CA ARG A 46 -15.41 3.48 9.65
C ARG A 46 -16.14 3.13 8.35
N ALA A 47 -16.85 4.09 7.74
CA ALA A 47 -17.56 3.88 6.48
C ALA A 47 -16.62 3.45 5.34
N MET A 48 -15.40 4.01 5.28
CA MET A 48 -14.40 3.61 4.29
C MET A 48 -13.93 2.17 4.49
N VAL A 49 -13.63 1.77 5.73
CA VAL A 49 -13.16 0.39 6.03
C VAL A 49 -14.26 -0.63 5.74
N LEU A 50 -15.49 -0.38 6.17
CA LEU A 50 -16.62 -1.30 5.93
C LEU A 50 -16.93 -1.39 4.43
N ARG A 51 -16.95 -0.26 3.72
CA ARG A 51 -17.16 -0.26 2.28
C ARG A 51 -16.06 -1.01 1.52
N ALA A 52 -14.81 -0.89 1.96
CA ALA A 52 -13.70 -1.65 1.38
C ALA A 52 -13.93 -3.16 1.54
N PHE A 53 -14.30 -3.62 2.73
CA PHE A 53 -14.57 -5.02 2.99
C PHE A 53 -15.78 -5.54 2.20
N ASP A 54 -16.87 -4.76 2.08
CA ASP A 54 -18.04 -5.07 1.25
C ASP A 54 -17.70 -5.23 -0.25
N LEU A 55 -16.62 -4.62 -0.70
CA LEU A 55 -16.09 -4.72 -2.07
C LEU A 55 -15.02 -5.79 -2.26
N GLY A 56 -14.73 -6.59 -1.22
CA GLY A 56 -13.73 -7.65 -1.25
C GLY A 56 -12.29 -7.17 -1.01
N ILE A 57 -12.08 -5.94 -0.58
CA ILE A 57 -10.78 -5.50 -0.10
C ILE A 57 -10.55 -6.10 1.28
N THR A 58 -9.72 -7.12 1.35
CA THR A 58 -9.39 -7.82 2.60
C THR A 58 -8.08 -7.34 3.21
N HIS A 59 -7.28 -6.55 2.48
CA HIS A 59 -5.99 -6.04 2.96
C HIS A 59 -6.09 -4.57 3.38
N PHE A 60 -5.75 -4.32 4.66
CA PHE A 60 -5.67 -3.00 5.29
C PHE A 60 -4.24 -2.73 5.72
N ASP A 61 -3.67 -1.64 5.20
CA ASP A 61 -2.25 -1.34 5.35
C ASP A 61 -2.03 -0.09 6.21
N LEU A 62 -1.33 -0.27 7.33
CA LEU A 62 -1.04 0.74 8.32
C LEU A 62 0.48 0.96 8.49
N ALA A 63 0.84 1.87 9.36
CA ALA A 63 2.18 2.02 9.94
C ALA A 63 2.09 2.66 11.32
N ASN A 64 3.09 2.41 12.16
CA ASN A 64 3.13 2.92 13.53
C ASN A 64 3.04 4.46 13.61
N ASN A 65 3.54 5.17 12.60
CA ASN A 65 3.59 6.63 12.54
C ASN A 65 2.41 7.28 11.80
N TYR A 66 1.42 6.50 11.31
CA TYR A 66 0.27 7.06 10.62
C TYR A 66 -0.69 7.77 11.59
N GLY A 67 -1.27 8.87 11.10
CA GLY A 67 -2.14 9.76 11.86
C GLY A 67 -2.41 11.05 11.10
N PRO A 68 -2.43 12.24 11.72
CA PRO A 68 -1.91 12.66 13.03
C PRO A 68 -2.84 12.36 14.22
N PRO A 69 -2.29 12.30 15.47
CA PRO A 69 -0.88 12.14 15.78
C PRO A 69 -0.34 10.73 15.43
N PRO A 70 0.99 10.49 15.42
CA PRO A 70 1.54 9.16 15.15
C PRO A 70 0.90 8.07 16.04
N GLY A 71 0.45 6.98 15.40
CA GLY A 71 -0.24 5.86 16.05
C GLY A 71 -1.76 5.96 16.08
N SER A 72 -2.34 7.14 15.82
CA SER A 72 -3.79 7.32 15.87
C SER A 72 -4.53 6.54 14.76
N ALA A 73 -3.93 6.39 13.58
CA ALA A 73 -4.54 5.58 12.52
C ALA A 73 -4.71 4.10 12.94
N GLU A 74 -3.71 3.52 13.62
CA GLU A 74 -3.82 2.17 14.17
C GLU A 74 -4.86 2.09 15.29
N ALA A 75 -4.96 3.10 16.15
CA ALA A 75 -5.96 3.15 17.20
C ALA A 75 -7.39 3.26 16.62
N THR A 76 -7.58 4.11 15.61
CA THR A 76 -8.86 4.26 14.89
C THR A 76 -9.26 2.96 14.21
N PHE A 77 -8.33 2.30 13.48
CA PHE A 77 -8.60 1.02 12.86
C PHE A 77 -8.90 -0.06 13.90
N GLY A 78 -8.17 -0.11 15.01
CA GLY A 78 -8.41 -1.05 16.11
C GLY A 78 -9.82 -0.92 16.68
N ARG A 79 -10.34 0.30 16.84
CA ARG A 79 -11.74 0.54 17.28
C ARG A 79 -12.74 -0.01 16.26
N ILE A 80 -12.52 0.21 14.96
CA ILE A 80 -13.38 -0.32 13.89
C ILE A 80 -13.32 -1.84 13.88
N LEU A 81 -12.11 -2.40 13.95
CA LEU A 81 -11.90 -3.85 13.97
C LEU A 81 -12.65 -4.52 15.13
N GLN A 82 -12.52 -4.00 16.35
CA GLN A 82 -13.18 -4.57 17.52
C GLN A 82 -14.70 -4.43 17.46
N ALA A 83 -15.22 -3.32 16.93
CA ALA A 83 -16.65 -3.05 16.87
C ALA A 83 -17.36 -3.82 15.76
N ASP A 84 -16.75 -3.94 14.59
CA ASP A 84 -17.44 -4.37 13.37
C ASP A 84 -16.83 -5.60 12.70
N LEU A 85 -15.49 -5.73 12.71
CA LEU A 85 -14.77 -6.72 11.89
C LEU A 85 -14.15 -7.87 12.69
N LYS A 86 -14.24 -7.86 14.01
CA LYS A 86 -13.69 -8.91 14.87
C LYS A 86 -14.12 -10.33 14.47
N PRO A 87 -15.40 -10.60 14.13
CA PRO A 87 -15.83 -11.93 13.67
C PRO A 87 -15.19 -12.36 12.34
N TYR A 88 -14.62 -11.43 11.59
CA TYR A 88 -14.05 -11.64 10.26
C TYR A 88 -12.50 -11.55 10.23
N ARG A 89 -11.85 -11.57 11.42
CA ARG A 89 -10.38 -11.43 11.53
C ARG A 89 -9.61 -12.38 10.60
N ASP A 90 -10.08 -13.61 10.47
CA ASP A 90 -9.45 -14.64 9.64
C ASP A 90 -9.64 -14.42 8.13
N GLU A 91 -10.55 -13.53 7.74
CA GLU A 91 -10.74 -13.10 6.35
C GLU A 91 -9.88 -11.89 5.99
N LEU A 92 -9.23 -11.25 6.97
CA LEU A 92 -8.48 -10.01 6.80
C LEU A 92 -6.98 -10.27 6.76
N VAL A 93 -6.29 -9.49 5.93
CA VAL A 93 -4.85 -9.30 5.98
C VAL A 93 -4.58 -7.91 6.54
N ILE A 94 -3.95 -7.84 7.69
CA ILE A 94 -3.64 -6.58 8.37
C ILE A 94 -2.13 -6.41 8.37
N SER A 95 -1.64 -5.31 7.79
CA SER A 95 -0.23 -5.00 7.81
C SER A 95 0.09 -3.73 8.58
N SER A 96 1.25 -3.71 9.24
CA SER A 96 1.81 -2.48 9.80
C SER A 96 3.32 -2.40 9.56
N LYS A 97 3.91 -1.25 9.84
CA LYS A 97 5.29 -0.91 9.51
C LYS A 97 5.94 -0.09 10.62
N ALA A 98 7.26 -0.17 10.73
CA ALA A 98 8.08 0.74 11.52
C ALA A 98 9.38 1.08 10.78
N GLY A 99 9.90 2.30 10.99
CA GLY A 99 11.11 2.81 10.33
C GLY A 99 11.21 4.33 10.33
N TYR A 100 10.08 5.02 10.23
CA TYR A 100 10.02 6.48 10.32
C TYR A 100 9.89 6.96 11.75
N LEU A 101 10.16 8.26 11.94
CA LEU A 101 10.10 8.91 13.25
C LEU A 101 8.73 8.75 13.90
N MET A 102 8.74 8.17 15.10
CA MET A 102 7.55 7.97 15.95
C MET A 102 7.57 8.92 17.15
N ARG A 103 8.77 9.23 17.66
CA ARG A 103 8.99 10.14 18.78
C ARG A 103 10.43 10.65 18.77
N PRO A 104 10.73 11.80 19.41
CA PRO A 104 12.10 12.29 19.57
C PRO A 104 13.00 11.31 20.35
N GLY A 105 14.31 11.39 20.11
CA GLY A 105 15.32 10.65 20.82
C GLY A 105 15.88 9.45 20.04
N PRO A 106 16.94 8.79 20.57
CA PRO A 106 17.76 7.83 19.83
C PRO A 106 17.08 6.50 19.51
N TYR A 107 15.87 6.28 20.03
CA TYR A 107 15.10 5.04 19.83
C TYR A 107 13.74 5.31 19.19
N GLY A 108 13.60 6.43 18.49
CA GLY A 108 12.31 6.89 17.94
C GLY A 108 12.10 6.52 16.48
N GLU A 109 13.14 6.05 15.75
CA GLU A 109 13.08 5.70 14.34
C GLU A 109 14.17 4.67 13.97
N GLY A 110 14.25 4.33 12.68
CA GLY A 110 15.32 3.53 12.10
C GLY A 110 15.03 2.04 12.04
N GLY A 111 16.10 1.25 11.80
CA GLY A 111 16.06 -0.20 11.60
C GLY A 111 16.50 -1.03 12.81
N ALA A 112 16.89 -0.38 13.92
CA ALA A 112 17.41 -1.09 15.08
C ALA A 112 16.39 -2.10 15.63
N ARG A 113 16.88 -3.28 16.04
CA ARG A 113 16.09 -4.35 16.66
C ARG A 113 15.20 -3.84 17.79
N LYS A 114 15.75 -2.98 18.67
CA LYS A 114 15.02 -2.37 19.79
C LYS A 114 13.82 -1.58 19.31
N TYR A 115 14.00 -0.78 18.26
CA TYR A 115 12.94 0.07 17.74
C TYR A 115 11.87 -0.75 17.02
N LEU A 116 12.24 -1.69 16.15
CA LEU A 116 11.30 -2.48 15.36
C LEU A 116 10.41 -3.35 16.23
N ILE A 117 10.98 -4.11 17.17
CA ILE A 117 10.22 -4.99 18.05
C ILE A 117 9.30 -4.18 18.97
N GLY A 118 9.83 -3.14 19.61
CA GLY A 118 9.01 -2.28 20.49
C GLY A 118 7.91 -1.53 19.74
N SER A 119 8.14 -1.16 18.48
CA SER A 119 7.12 -0.54 17.61
C SER A 119 6.00 -1.52 17.30
N LEU A 120 6.32 -2.76 16.93
CA LEU A 120 5.31 -3.78 16.67
C LEU A 120 4.47 -4.07 17.92
N ASP A 121 5.08 -4.21 19.09
CA ASP A 121 4.36 -4.42 20.35
C ASP A 121 3.36 -3.28 20.64
N GLN A 122 3.75 -2.04 20.35
CA GLN A 122 2.87 -0.87 20.50
C GLN A 122 1.75 -0.86 19.44
N SER A 123 2.06 -1.25 18.19
CA SER A 123 1.08 -1.36 17.10
C SER A 123 0.01 -2.39 17.42
N LEU A 124 0.41 -3.58 17.89
CA LEU A 124 -0.51 -4.63 18.32
C LEU A 124 -1.46 -4.15 19.44
N LYS A 125 -0.91 -3.43 20.44
CA LYS A 125 -1.74 -2.86 21.52
C LYS A 125 -2.73 -1.83 21.00
N ARG A 126 -2.33 -0.92 20.08
CA ARG A 126 -3.24 0.08 19.51
C ARG A 126 -4.37 -0.55 18.72
N MET A 127 -4.08 -1.60 17.96
CA MET A 127 -5.08 -2.31 17.15
C MET A 127 -5.88 -3.35 17.92
N GLY A 128 -5.45 -3.73 19.13
CA GLY A 128 -6.08 -4.81 19.90
C GLY A 128 -5.92 -6.18 19.26
N LEU A 129 -4.72 -6.45 18.71
CA LEU A 129 -4.36 -7.68 17.99
C LEU A 129 -3.25 -8.44 18.72
N ASP A 130 -3.24 -9.76 18.58
CA ASP A 130 -2.16 -10.62 19.03
C ASP A 130 -1.03 -10.69 17.97
N TYR A 131 -1.37 -10.55 16.69
CA TYR A 131 -0.44 -10.54 15.57
C TYR A 131 -0.96 -9.69 14.41
N VAL A 132 -0.03 -9.22 13.57
CA VAL A 132 -0.30 -8.71 12.22
C VAL A 132 0.01 -9.78 11.17
N ASP A 133 -0.66 -9.72 10.02
CA ASP A 133 -0.37 -10.67 8.94
C ASP A 133 0.97 -10.35 8.27
N ILE A 134 1.25 -9.06 8.03
CA ILE A 134 2.52 -8.63 7.44
C ILE A 134 3.12 -7.49 8.26
N PHE A 135 4.39 -7.61 8.65
CA PHE A 135 5.14 -6.52 9.25
C PHE A 135 6.28 -6.06 8.33
N TYR A 136 6.34 -4.75 8.06
CA TYR A 136 7.35 -4.19 7.17
C TYR A 136 8.41 -3.39 7.92
N HIS A 137 9.67 -3.47 7.47
CA HIS A 137 10.60 -2.36 7.66
C HIS A 137 10.25 -1.27 6.65
N HIS A 138 9.89 -0.08 7.17
CA HIS A 138 9.18 0.95 6.40
C HIS A 138 10.07 1.69 5.40
N ARG A 139 11.38 1.77 5.67
CA ARG A 139 12.40 2.37 4.80
C ARG A 139 13.78 1.83 5.16
N PRO A 140 14.75 1.83 4.23
CA PRO A 140 16.13 1.49 4.58
C PRO A 140 16.69 2.45 5.63
N ASP A 141 17.52 1.92 6.53
CA ASP A 141 18.26 2.66 7.52
C ASP A 141 19.76 2.46 7.27
N PRO A 142 20.50 3.49 6.78
CA PRO A 142 21.90 3.36 6.45
C PRO A 142 22.81 3.27 7.69
N GLU A 143 22.30 3.61 8.88
CA GLU A 143 23.07 3.62 10.12
C GLU A 143 22.97 2.30 10.90
N THR A 144 21.99 1.44 10.55
CA THR A 144 21.83 0.13 11.19
C THR A 144 22.28 -0.98 10.24
N PRO A 145 23.15 -1.92 10.69
CA PRO A 145 23.49 -3.08 9.88
C PRO A 145 22.24 -3.83 9.40
N LEU A 146 22.19 -4.15 8.10
CA LEU A 146 21.03 -4.80 7.50
C LEU A 146 20.70 -6.14 8.18
N GLU A 147 21.70 -6.85 8.64
CA GLU A 147 21.57 -8.12 9.37
C GLU A 147 20.82 -7.95 10.70
N GLU A 148 21.02 -6.83 11.40
CA GLU A 148 20.29 -6.53 12.64
C GLU A 148 18.81 -6.29 12.33
N THR A 149 18.52 -5.48 11.29
CA THR A 149 17.17 -5.17 10.85
C THR A 149 16.44 -6.46 10.41
N MET A 150 17.06 -7.26 9.54
CA MET A 150 16.46 -8.51 9.07
C MET A 150 16.33 -9.54 10.20
N GLY A 151 17.30 -9.60 11.12
CA GLY A 151 17.19 -10.42 12.32
C GLY A 151 16.08 -9.99 13.28
N ALA A 152 15.70 -8.71 13.29
CA ALA A 152 14.50 -8.25 14.01
C ALA A 152 13.22 -8.71 13.31
N LEU A 153 13.15 -8.66 11.98
CA LEU A 153 12.02 -9.16 11.20
C LEU A 153 11.86 -10.67 11.35
N ASP A 154 12.94 -11.45 11.29
CA ASP A 154 12.91 -12.90 11.58
C ASP A 154 12.36 -13.19 12.99
N TYR A 155 12.83 -12.44 13.98
CA TYR A 155 12.37 -12.62 15.37
C TYR A 155 10.88 -12.37 15.54
N VAL A 156 10.28 -11.35 14.90
CA VAL A 156 8.84 -11.09 15.06
C VAL A 156 7.98 -12.19 14.44
N VAL A 157 8.45 -12.85 13.38
CA VAL A 157 7.78 -14.03 12.81
C VAL A 157 7.90 -15.21 13.77
N ARG A 158 9.10 -15.55 14.22
CA ARG A 158 9.32 -16.67 15.14
C ARG A 158 8.60 -16.52 16.47
N SER A 159 8.40 -15.28 16.93
CA SER A 159 7.66 -14.99 18.15
C SER A 159 6.14 -15.00 17.97
N GLY A 160 5.63 -15.21 16.74
CA GLY A 160 4.20 -15.23 16.43
C GLY A 160 3.52 -13.87 16.38
N ARG A 161 4.28 -12.74 16.41
CA ARG A 161 3.73 -11.38 16.35
C ARG A 161 3.43 -10.90 14.92
N ALA A 162 4.04 -11.54 13.93
CA ALA A 162 3.72 -11.37 12.52
C ALA A 162 3.74 -12.74 11.83
N LEU A 163 2.88 -12.93 10.83
CA LEU A 163 2.90 -14.17 10.03
C LEU A 163 3.94 -14.09 8.92
N TYR A 164 4.10 -12.90 8.35
CA TYR A 164 5.03 -12.63 7.26
C TYR A 164 5.74 -11.30 7.50
N VAL A 165 6.85 -11.11 6.77
CA VAL A 165 7.60 -9.85 6.77
C VAL A 165 7.85 -9.35 5.36
N GLY A 166 8.02 -8.03 5.25
CA GLY A 166 8.33 -7.35 4.01
C GLY A 166 9.25 -6.15 4.23
N VAL A 167 9.66 -5.54 3.13
CA VAL A 167 10.44 -4.30 3.12
C VAL A 167 9.74 -3.25 2.26
N SER A 168 10.02 -1.98 2.51
CA SER A 168 9.44 -0.86 1.76
C SER A 168 10.50 0.14 1.36
N SER A 169 10.41 0.68 0.15
CA SER A 169 11.31 1.72 -0.38
C SER A 169 12.78 1.34 -0.46
N TYR A 170 13.11 0.06 -0.48
CA TYR A 170 14.45 -0.46 -0.69
C TYR A 170 14.83 -0.40 -2.17
N SER A 171 16.10 -0.12 -2.49
CA SER A 171 16.61 -0.29 -3.85
C SER A 171 16.59 -1.77 -4.29
N ALA A 172 16.81 -2.02 -5.58
CA ALA A 172 16.94 -3.39 -6.10
C ALA A 172 18.02 -4.16 -5.35
N GLU A 173 19.21 -3.58 -5.19
CA GLU A 173 20.34 -4.19 -4.48
C GLU A 173 20.02 -4.46 -3.00
N GLN A 174 19.50 -3.47 -2.28
CA GLN A 174 19.11 -3.61 -0.88
C GLN A 174 18.03 -4.69 -0.69
N THR A 175 17.06 -4.76 -1.62
CA THR A 175 16.00 -5.78 -1.60
C THR A 175 16.58 -7.17 -1.77
N GLN A 176 17.52 -7.35 -2.70
CA GLN A 176 18.20 -8.64 -2.92
C GLN A 176 19.01 -9.06 -1.70
N GLN A 177 19.75 -8.13 -1.08
CA GLN A 177 20.51 -8.40 0.15
C GLN A 177 19.58 -8.79 1.31
N ALA A 178 18.50 -8.04 1.54
CA ALA A 178 17.51 -8.32 2.57
C ALA A 178 16.86 -9.70 2.37
N ALA A 179 16.46 -10.03 1.13
CA ALA A 179 15.88 -11.33 0.80
C ALA A 179 16.84 -12.50 1.08
N ARG A 180 18.13 -12.34 0.75
CA ARG A 180 19.16 -13.37 1.04
C ARG A 180 19.35 -13.59 2.53
N ILE A 181 19.44 -12.50 3.32
CA ILE A 181 19.61 -12.58 4.78
C ILE A 181 18.40 -13.29 5.41
N LEU A 182 17.18 -12.83 5.08
CA LEU A 182 15.96 -13.42 5.62
C LEU A 182 15.81 -14.90 5.23
N ARG A 183 16.14 -15.26 4.00
CA ARG A 183 16.12 -16.66 3.55
C ARG A 183 17.11 -17.52 4.33
N ALA A 184 18.32 -17.02 4.59
CA ALA A 184 19.32 -17.71 5.40
C ALA A 184 18.87 -17.92 6.85
N LEU A 185 18.05 -16.99 7.39
CA LEU A 185 17.43 -17.11 8.71
C LEU A 185 16.22 -18.07 8.73
N GLY A 186 15.71 -18.49 7.57
CA GLY A 186 14.54 -19.35 7.44
C GLY A 186 13.19 -18.62 7.40
N THR A 187 13.22 -17.29 7.27
CA THR A 187 12.03 -16.43 7.15
C THR A 187 12.07 -15.68 5.81
N PRO A 188 11.56 -16.23 4.72
CA PRO A 188 11.60 -15.58 3.40
C PRO A 188 10.90 -14.20 3.43
N CYS A 189 11.50 -13.21 2.77
CA CYS A 189 10.85 -11.92 2.56
C CYS A 189 9.64 -12.10 1.63
N LEU A 190 8.45 -11.80 2.13
CA LEU A 190 7.21 -12.04 1.39
C LEU A 190 7.01 -11.04 0.26
N ILE A 191 7.25 -9.75 0.53
CA ILE A 191 6.71 -8.67 -0.29
C ILE A 191 7.54 -7.39 -0.15
N HIS A 192 7.63 -6.64 -1.23
CA HIS A 192 8.16 -5.27 -1.25
C HIS A 192 7.04 -4.26 -1.48
N GLN A 193 7.06 -3.15 -0.74
CA GLN A 193 6.12 -2.04 -0.91
C GLN A 193 6.84 -0.79 -1.42
N PRO A 194 6.88 -0.51 -2.75
CA PRO A 194 7.46 0.70 -3.34
C PRO A 194 6.40 1.74 -3.70
N SER A 195 6.82 3.01 -3.95
CA SER A 195 6.03 3.93 -4.76
C SER A 195 6.06 3.50 -6.22
N TYR A 196 4.90 3.47 -6.88
CA TYR A 196 4.82 3.18 -8.30
C TYR A 196 3.54 3.71 -8.93
N ASN A 197 3.68 4.47 -10.00
CA ASN A 197 2.58 5.03 -10.78
C ASN A 197 3.10 5.52 -12.14
N LEU A 198 2.20 5.99 -13.01
CA LEU A 198 2.56 6.51 -14.34
C LEU A 198 3.60 7.63 -14.35
N LEU A 199 3.70 8.42 -13.26
CA LEU A 199 4.62 9.56 -13.13
C LEU A 199 5.89 9.24 -12.31
N ASP A 200 5.93 8.08 -11.63
CA ASP A 200 7.04 7.61 -10.80
C ASP A 200 7.26 6.12 -11.07
N ARG A 201 8.26 5.80 -11.88
CA ARG A 201 8.49 4.47 -12.45
C ARG A 201 9.84 3.85 -12.07
N TRP A 202 10.49 4.37 -11.04
CA TRP A 202 11.83 3.96 -10.62
C TRP A 202 12.01 2.45 -10.40
N ILE A 203 10.94 1.73 -10.05
CA ILE A 203 10.99 0.30 -9.81
C ILE A 203 11.22 -0.53 -11.09
N GLU A 204 10.95 0.04 -12.26
CA GLU A 204 11.19 -0.61 -13.55
C GLU A 204 12.70 -0.71 -13.88
N ASP A 205 13.54 0.09 -13.17
CA ASP A 205 14.99 0.00 -13.24
C ASP A 205 15.53 -1.06 -12.25
N GLY A 206 15.33 -2.33 -12.59
CA GLY A 206 15.90 -3.51 -11.94
C GLY A 206 15.14 -4.05 -10.73
N LEU A 207 14.29 -3.25 -10.01
CA LEU A 207 13.61 -3.77 -8.83
C LEU A 207 12.57 -4.84 -9.18
N LEU A 208 11.76 -4.63 -10.21
CA LEU A 208 10.77 -5.64 -10.64
C LEU A 208 11.41 -6.96 -11.05
N GLU A 209 12.60 -6.90 -11.63
CA GLU A 209 13.39 -8.09 -11.98
C GLU A 209 13.87 -8.82 -10.72
N VAL A 210 14.42 -8.10 -9.75
CA VAL A 210 14.84 -8.67 -8.46
C VAL A 210 13.67 -9.33 -7.75
N LEU A 211 12.49 -8.68 -7.71
CA LEU A 211 11.30 -9.25 -7.08
C LEU A 211 10.85 -10.54 -7.76
N ALA A 212 10.91 -10.60 -9.09
CA ALA A 212 10.60 -11.82 -9.84
C ALA A 212 11.62 -12.95 -9.54
N GLN A 213 12.93 -12.64 -9.52
CA GLN A 213 14.00 -13.60 -9.21
C GLN A 213 13.92 -14.13 -7.79
N GLU A 214 13.61 -13.26 -6.80
CA GLU A 214 13.49 -13.63 -5.40
C GLU A 214 12.09 -14.19 -5.04
N GLU A 215 11.20 -14.30 -6.04
CA GLU A 215 9.83 -14.81 -5.89
C GLU A 215 9.01 -14.04 -4.85
N MET A 216 9.25 -12.73 -4.76
CA MET A 216 8.57 -11.80 -3.83
C MET A 216 7.36 -11.16 -4.49
N GLY A 217 6.34 -10.84 -3.67
CA GLY A 217 5.23 -10.00 -4.10
C GLY A 217 5.62 -8.52 -4.17
N CYS A 218 4.79 -7.73 -4.87
CA CYS A 218 4.92 -6.27 -4.95
C CYS A 218 3.57 -5.61 -4.70
N ILE A 219 3.54 -4.63 -3.80
CA ILE A 219 2.36 -3.79 -3.56
C ILE A 219 2.72 -2.32 -3.73
N ALA A 220 2.13 -1.66 -4.73
CA ALA A 220 2.46 -0.27 -5.04
C ALA A 220 1.71 0.72 -4.16
N PHE A 221 2.41 1.54 -3.38
CA PHE A 221 1.80 2.71 -2.75
C PHE A 221 1.84 3.93 -3.69
N SER A 222 0.97 4.92 -3.41
CA SER A 222 0.76 6.12 -4.25
C SER A 222 0.47 5.80 -5.74
N PRO A 223 -0.35 4.80 -6.06
CA PRO A 223 -0.62 4.41 -7.46
C PRO A 223 -1.31 5.53 -8.25
N LEU A 224 -1.96 6.47 -7.57
CA LEU A 224 -2.59 7.66 -8.15
C LEU A 224 -1.76 8.94 -7.98
N ALA A 225 -0.46 8.84 -7.68
CA ALA A 225 0.44 9.98 -7.48
C ALA A 225 -0.14 11.04 -6.54
N GLN A 226 -0.66 10.62 -5.38
CA GLN A 226 -1.32 11.47 -4.37
C GLN A 226 -2.50 12.30 -4.94
N GLY A 227 -3.22 11.77 -5.94
CA GLY A 227 -4.37 12.39 -6.58
C GLY A 227 -4.06 13.15 -7.87
N LEU A 228 -2.79 13.23 -8.29
CA LEU A 228 -2.43 13.86 -9.58
C LEU A 228 -2.96 13.05 -10.79
N LEU A 229 -3.10 11.75 -10.64
CA LEU A 229 -3.67 10.85 -11.65
C LEU A 229 -5.18 10.59 -11.40
N THR A 230 -5.90 11.66 -11.09
CA THR A 230 -7.37 11.68 -10.96
C THR A 230 -7.93 12.90 -11.69
N ASP A 231 -9.23 13.02 -11.79
CA ASP A 231 -9.95 14.17 -12.34
C ASP A 231 -9.83 15.45 -11.48
N LYS A 232 -9.39 15.32 -10.23
CA LYS A 232 -9.36 16.39 -9.22
C LYS A 232 -8.70 17.68 -9.71
N TYR A 233 -7.67 17.57 -10.54
CA TYR A 233 -6.88 18.73 -10.98
C TYR A 233 -6.99 19.03 -12.48
N LEU A 234 -7.84 18.31 -13.23
CA LEU A 234 -8.05 18.56 -14.66
C LEU A 234 -8.71 19.93 -14.93
N GLY A 235 -9.53 20.43 -14.01
CA GLY A 235 -10.15 21.76 -14.09
C GLY A 235 -9.29 22.90 -13.54
N GLY A 236 -8.05 22.64 -13.15
CA GLY A 236 -7.14 23.62 -12.57
C GLY A 236 -6.59 23.19 -11.20
N ILE A 237 -5.47 23.78 -10.82
CA ILE A 237 -4.80 23.45 -9.56
C ILE A 237 -5.03 24.63 -8.61
N PRO A 238 -5.62 24.39 -7.42
CA PRO A 238 -5.78 25.46 -6.43
C PRO A 238 -4.43 26.03 -6.02
N GLU A 239 -4.33 27.36 -6.03
CA GLU A 239 -3.13 28.06 -5.59
C GLU A 239 -2.79 27.72 -4.14
N GLY A 240 -1.48 27.56 -3.82
CA GLY A 240 -1.03 27.20 -2.48
C GLY A 240 -1.27 25.73 -2.09
N SER A 241 -1.94 24.92 -2.93
CA SER A 241 -2.11 23.49 -2.68
C SER A 241 -0.78 22.72 -2.81
N TRP A 242 -0.70 21.52 -2.18
CA TRP A 242 0.44 20.64 -2.39
C TRP A 242 0.67 20.35 -3.89
N ALA A 243 -0.40 20.18 -4.66
CA ALA A 243 -0.33 19.90 -6.08
C ALA A 243 0.30 21.04 -6.88
N SER A 244 0.13 22.32 -6.49
CA SER A 244 0.74 23.46 -7.17
C SER A 244 2.28 23.45 -7.13
N LYS A 245 2.86 22.75 -6.15
CA LYS A 245 4.32 22.58 -6.03
C LYS A 245 4.85 21.40 -6.85
N GLN A 246 3.99 20.47 -7.25
CA GLN A 246 4.37 19.21 -7.92
C GLN A 246 3.98 19.17 -9.39
N MET A 247 2.93 19.92 -9.77
CA MET A 247 2.34 19.90 -11.09
C MET A 247 2.79 21.14 -11.89
N THR A 248 3.66 20.94 -12.85
CA THR A 248 3.98 21.94 -13.86
C THR A 248 2.92 21.93 -14.97
N GLU A 249 2.85 23.00 -15.78
CA GLU A 249 1.95 23.06 -16.97
C GLU A 249 2.19 21.87 -17.90
N ALA A 250 3.45 21.50 -18.13
CA ALA A 250 3.79 20.34 -18.96
C ALA A 250 3.27 19.03 -18.37
N LYS A 251 3.39 18.84 -17.06
CA LYS A 251 2.82 17.65 -16.38
C LYS A 251 1.29 17.66 -16.46
N LEU A 252 0.64 18.81 -16.27
CA LEU A 252 -0.80 18.93 -16.39
C LEU A 252 -1.30 18.57 -17.78
N ALA A 253 -0.61 19.04 -18.83
CA ALA A 253 -0.90 18.69 -20.21
C ALA A 253 -0.76 17.17 -20.47
N LYS A 254 0.27 16.52 -19.91
CA LYS A 254 0.42 15.05 -19.97
C LYS A 254 -0.75 14.34 -19.28
N VAL A 255 -1.12 14.77 -18.08
CA VAL A 255 -2.25 14.21 -17.33
C VAL A 255 -3.56 14.38 -18.10
N GLY A 256 -3.77 15.53 -18.75
CA GLY A 256 -4.93 15.76 -19.63
C GLY A 256 -5.01 14.73 -20.76
N ARG A 257 -3.91 14.53 -21.49
CA ARG A 257 -3.86 13.53 -22.59
C ARG A 257 -4.01 12.08 -22.08
N LEU A 258 -3.50 11.76 -20.90
CA LEU A 258 -3.75 10.46 -20.27
C LEU A 258 -5.23 10.29 -19.92
N ASN A 259 -5.90 11.36 -19.48
CA ASN A 259 -7.34 11.33 -19.24
C ASN A 259 -8.15 11.08 -20.53
N ASP A 260 -7.77 11.71 -21.66
CA ASP A 260 -8.45 11.46 -22.94
C ASP A 260 -8.33 9.97 -23.34
N LEU A 261 -7.15 9.38 -23.15
CA LEU A 261 -6.95 7.95 -23.38
C LEU A 261 -7.80 7.11 -22.42
N ALA A 262 -7.89 7.46 -21.15
CA ALA A 262 -8.72 6.76 -20.18
C ALA A 262 -10.19 6.78 -20.58
N GLN A 263 -10.71 7.94 -21.02
CA GLN A 263 -12.08 8.08 -21.51
C GLN A 263 -12.34 7.21 -22.76
N ALA A 264 -11.41 7.16 -23.70
CA ALA A 264 -11.49 6.28 -24.87
C ALA A 264 -11.56 4.79 -24.48
N ARG A 265 -10.96 4.41 -23.33
CA ARG A 265 -11.04 3.07 -22.75
C ARG A 265 -12.33 2.82 -21.93
N GLY A 266 -13.22 3.81 -21.81
CA GLY A 266 -14.40 3.74 -20.94
C GLY A 266 -14.06 3.74 -19.45
N GLN A 267 -12.91 4.31 -19.07
CA GLN A 267 -12.42 4.38 -17.69
C GLN A 267 -12.24 5.83 -17.25
N THR A 268 -12.30 6.07 -15.94
CA THR A 268 -11.74 7.32 -15.38
C THR A 268 -10.20 7.26 -15.42
N LEU A 269 -9.54 8.42 -15.36
CA LEU A 269 -8.07 8.48 -15.28
C LEU A 269 -7.54 7.64 -14.09
N ALA A 270 -8.19 7.70 -12.94
CA ALA A 270 -7.83 6.90 -11.77
C ALA A 270 -7.94 5.40 -12.04
N GLN A 271 -9.01 4.95 -12.69
CA GLN A 271 -9.18 3.54 -13.05
C GLN A 271 -8.12 3.07 -14.03
N MET A 272 -7.83 3.85 -15.07
CA MET A 272 -6.75 3.51 -16.02
C MET A 272 -5.38 3.49 -15.34
N ALA A 273 -5.09 4.44 -14.45
CA ALA A 273 -3.82 4.46 -13.72
C ALA A 273 -3.65 3.23 -12.80
N LEU A 274 -4.71 2.80 -12.11
CA LEU A 274 -4.70 1.58 -11.31
C LEU A 274 -4.55 0.33 -12.17
N ALA A 275 -5.28 0.24 -13.29
CA ALA A 275 -5.13 -0.86 -14.24
C ALA A 275 -3.72 -0.93 -14.81
N TRP A 276 -3.10 0.23 -15.09
CA TRP A 276 -1.72 0.30 -15.59
C TRP A 276 -0.71 -0.19 -14.55
N VAL A 277 -0.85 0.18 -13.29
CA VAL A 277 -0.01 -0.36 -12.19
C VAL A 277 -0.15 -1.87 -12.11
N LEU A 278 -1.36 -2.39 -12.17
CA LEU A 278 -1.66 -3.82 -12.06
C LEU A 278 -1.31 -4.65 -13.31
N ARG A 279 -0.89 -4.02 -14.42
CA ARG A 279 -0.56 -4.72 -15.67
C ARG A 279 0.67 -5.61 -15.55
N HIS A 280 1.58 -5.27 -14.63
CA HIS A 280 2.83 -6.01 -14.48
C HIS A 280 2.63 -7.32 -13.71
N PRO A 281 3.12 -8.46 -14.19
CA PRO A 281 2.85 -9.77 -13.56
C PRO A 281 3.39 -9.90 -12.14
N THR A 282 4.45 -9.17 -11.78
CA THR A 282 5.01 -9.14 -10.41
C THR A 282 4.14 -8.31 -9.46
N MET A 283 3.26 -7.45 -9.98
CA MET A 283 2.42 -6.59 -9.16
C MET A 283 1.29 -7.39 -8.52
N THR A 284 1.33 -7.53 -7.21
CA THR A 284 0.31 -8.25 -6.42
C THR A 284 -0.91 -7.38 -6.17
N SER A 285 -0.69 -6.11 -5.78
CA SER A 285 -1.79 -5.21 -5.38
C SER A 285 -1.43 -3.75 -5.61
N ALA A 286 -2.43 -2.90 -5.84
CA ALA A 286 -2.31 -1.45 -5.81
C ALA A 286 -2.92 -0.92 -4.49
N LEU A 287 -2.13 -0.20 -3.71
CA LEU A 287 -2.52 0.32 -2.40
C LEU A 287 -3.09 1.73 -2.55
N ILE A 288 -4.41 1.85 -2.45
CA ILE A 288 -5.10 3.13 -2.58
C ILE A 288 -5.31 3.81 -1.22
N GLY A 289 -5.32 5.13 -1.22
CA GLY A 289 -5.90 5.94 -0.16
C GLY A 289 -7.27 6.49 -0.61
N ALA A 290 -8.16 6.73 0.34
CA ALA A 290 -9.45 7.34 0.09
C ALA A 290 -9.77 8.40 1.14
N SER A 291 -10.63 9.37 0.80
CA SER A 291 -11.18 10.35 1.74
C SER A 291 -12.70 10.18 1.96
N ARG A 292 -13.33 9.29 1.18
CA ARG A 292 -14.75 8.92 1.28
C ARG A 292 -14.99 7.54 0.67
N ALA A 293 -15.99 6.83 1.15
CA ALA A 293 -16.32 5.46 0.75
C ALA A 293 -16.60 5.30 -0.77
N GLY A 294 -17.16 6.32 -1.43
CA GLY A 294 -17.42 6.29 -2.88
C GLY A 294 -16.16 6.08 -3.72
N GLN A 295 -15.04 6.73 -3.34
CA GLN A 295 -13.76 6.60 -4.06
C GLN A 295 -13.22 5.17 -4.06
N ILE A 296 -13.54 4.37 -3.05
CA ILE A 296 -13.13 2.97 -2.98
C ILE A 296 -13.87 2.16 -4.04
N GLY A 297 -15.18 2.41 -4.20
CA GLY A 297 -15.97 1.80 -5.28
C GLY A 297 -15.45 2.17 -6.68
N ASP A 298 -15.13 3.46 -6.88
CA ASP A 298 -14.56 3.95 -8.14
C ASP A 298 -13.21 3.26 -8.45
N ALA A 299 -12.35 3.10 -7.45
CA ALA A 299 -11.07 2.41 -7.61
C ALA A 299 -11.22 0.92 -7.94
N VAL A 300 -12.15 0.21 -7.29
CA VAL A 300 -12.46 -1.20 -7.60
C VAL A 300 -12.98 -1.35 -9.02
N GLY A 301 -13.68 -0.33 -9.55
CA GLY A 301 -14.11 -0.27 -10.95
C GLY A 301 -12.97 -0.40 -11.98
N ALA A 302 -11.72 -0.13 -11.58
CA ALA A 302 -10.54 -0.38 -12.44
C ALA A 302 -10.41 -1.84 -12.88
N LEU A 303 -10.89 -2.78 -12.08
CA LEU A 303 -10.79 -4.21 -12.33
C LEU A 303 -11.65 -4.69 -13.50
N ASN A 304 -12.61 -3.87 -13.96
CA ASN A 304 -13.47 -4.18 -15.11
C ASN A 304 -12.71 -4.12 -16.46
N ASN A 305 -11.59 -3.40 -16.53
CA ASN A 305 -10.79 -3.28 -17.75
C ASN A 305 -9.28 -3.17 -17.41
N LEU A 306 -8.63 -4.30 -17.15
CA LEU A 306 -7.20 -4.39 -16.82
C LEU A 306 -6.30 -4.58 -18.04
N VAL A 307 -6.86 -4.94 -19.20
CA VAL A 307 -6.08 -5.29 -20.38
C VAL A 307 -5.78 -4.04 -21.20
N PHE A 308 -4.53 -3.86 -21.55
CA PHE A 308 -4.05 -2.82 -22.46
C PHE A 308 -3.67 -3.44 -23.80
N THR A 309 -4.05 -2.78 -24.90
CA THR A 309 -3.51 -3.10 -26.21
C THR A 309 -2.07 -2.62 -26.32
N ALA A 310 -1.31 -3.19 -27.27
CA ALA A 310 0.06 -2.73 -27.54
C ALA A 310 0.10 -1.26 -28.01
N GLU A 311 -0.97 -0.78 -28.69
CA GLU A 311 -1.09 0.61 -29.13
C GLU A 311 -1.31 1.57 -27.96
N GLU A 312 -2.20 1.24 -27.03
CA GLU A 312 -2.42 2.02 -25.81
C GLU A 312 -1.16 2.14 -24.97
N LEU A 313 -0.40 1.05 -24.79
CA LEU A 313 0.87 1.10 -24.07
C LEU A 313 1.89 1.98 -24.78
N ARG A 314 2.03 1.88 -26.11
CA ARG A 314 2.91 2.78 -26.85
C ARG A 314 2.50 4.24 -26.73
N THR A 315 1.21 4.52 -26.76
CA THR A 315 0.67 5.88 -26.55
C THR A 315 1.03 6.41 -25.17
N ILE A 316 0.84 5.60 -24.11
CA ILE A 316 1.23 5.97 -22.75
C ILE A 316 2.73 6.26 -22.67
N GLU A 317 3.58 5.40 -23.23
CA GLU A 317 5.04 5.61 -23.24
C GLU A 317 5.42 6.93 -23.97
N ALA A 318 4.85 7.19 -25.12
CA ALA A 318 5.09 8.43 -25.87
C ALA A 318 4.65 9.68 -25.09
N LEU A 319 3.52 9.63 -24.37
CA LEU A 319 3.03 10.71 -23.54
C LEU A 319 3.93 10.98 -22.33
N LEU A 320 4.55 9.94 -21.77
CA LEU A 320 5.41 10.06 -20.59
C LEU A 320 6.83 10.48 -20.94
N ALA A 321 7.35 10.08 -22.10
CA ALA A 321 8.72 10.39 -22.57
C ALA A 321 8.89 11.86 -22.97
N GLY A 322 7.88 12.54 -23.50
CA GLY A 322 7.91 13.96 -23.91
C GLY A 322 7.73 14.90 -22.71
#